data_5d973156fea2debb158ae79e0ba339e1
#
_entry.id   5d973156fea2debb158ae79e0ba339e1
#
_cell.length_a   1.000
_cell.length_b   1.000
_cell.length_c   1.000
_cell.angle_alpha   90.00
_cell.angle_beta   90.00
_cell.angle_gamma   90.00
#
_symmetry.space_group_name_H-M   'P 1'
#
loop_
_entity.id
_entity.type
_entity.pdbx_description
1 polymer ?
#
loop_
_entity_poly.entity_id
_entity_poly.type
_entity_poly.pdbx_seq_one_letter_code
_entity_poly.pdbx_strand_id
1 'polypeptide(L)'
;MPTATATATAAASPAETMIVRAYFILGGEPGSVGLVPVLRVVPYTAAAAAAAMAALLAGPTATESGDREITTAIPDGTRLLGVSIKAGVATVDLSTEFDSGSGTGSMQYRLAQVVYTLTQFSAVKSVVFEIEGQTVTTFGSDGIVLSGPVGRADYYDQLPSIFVDRPAFGAALGNPGRVAGNTDVFEATFRVAILDAAGKILIDVPVKATCGTGCRGTFDVTVPYTVTKGQWGTLRAYDLSAKDGKPENVREYRIWLAPAG
;
A
#
# COMPACT_ATOMS: atom_id res chain seq x y z
N MET A 1 50.39 -15.72 38.55
CA MET A 1 49.63 -15.87 37.29
C MET A 1 48.40 -14.99 37.39
N PRO A 2 48.21 -13.98 36.56
CA PRO A 2 47.00 -13.17 36.60
C PRO A 2 45.86 -13.88 35.89
N THR A 3 44.73 -14.02 36.57
CA THR A 3 43.48 -14.59 36.04
C THR A 3 42.81 -13.57 35.16
N ALA A 4 42.66 -13.86 33.88
CA ALA A 4 41.91 -13.01 32.94
C ALA A 4 40.39 -13.15 33.18
N THR A 5 39.77 -12.07 33.63
CA THR A 5 38.31 -11.96 33.80
C THR A 5 37.71 -11.76 32.40
N ALA A 6 36.99 -12.76 31.87
CA ALA A 6 36.25 -12.63 30.64
C ALA A 6 35.03 -11.71 30.87
N THR A 7 35.04 -10.56 30.25
CA THR A 7 33.87 -9.65 30.21
C THR A 7 32.82 -10.26 29.28
N ALA A 8 31.72 -10.75 29.82
CA ALA A 8 30.57 -11.19 29.02
C ALA A 8 29.94 -9.99 28.33
N THR A 9 30.02 -9.96 27.01
CA THR A 9 29.29 -9.00 26.17
C THR A 9 27.80 -9.32 26.28
N ALA A 10 27.02 -8.45 26.90
CA ALA A 10 25.57 -8.58 26.95
C ALA A 10 25.02 -8.58 25.52
N ALA A 11 24.28 -9.62 25.14
CA ALA A 11 23.55 -9.66 23.89
C ALA A 11 22.50 -8.54 23.90
N ALA A 12 22.56 -7.65 22.91
CA ALA A 12 21.56 -6.59 22.75
C ALA A 12 20.18 -7.23 22.56
N SER A 13 19.19 -6.79 23.35
CA SER A 13 17.80 -7.17 23.15
C SER A 13 17.39 -6.82 21.70
N PRO A 14 16.58 -7.67 21.02
CA PRO A 14 16.07 -7.33 19.69
C PRO A 14 15.33 -5.99 19.78
N ALA A 15 15.68 -5.06 18.90
CA ALA A 15 15.03 -3.76 18.83
C ALA A 15 13.54 -3.98 18.51
N GLU A 16 12.67 -3.33 19.28
CA GLU A 16 11.23 -3.36 18.98
C GLU A 16 10.97 -2.81 17.57
N THR A 17 10.06 -3.46 16.84
CA THR A 17 9.67 -3.07 15.50
C THR A 17 8.18 -2.84 15.40
N MET A 18 7.77 -2.05 14.42
CA MET A 18 6.37 -1.85 14.07
C MET A 18 6.16 -2.05 12.57
N ILE A 19 4.93 -2.36 12.21
CA ILE A 19 4.52 -2.56 10.81
C ILE A 19 3.81 -1.31 10.33
N VAL A 20 4.26 -0.79 9.18
CA VAL A 20 3.58 0.27 8.43
C VAL A 20 3.38 -0.18 6.99
N ARG A 21 2.55 0.53 6.23
CA ARG A 21 2.36 0.35 4.80
C ARG A 21 2.94 1.55 4.07
N ALA A 22 3.76 1.30 3.05
CA ALA A 22 4.13 2.29 2.05
C ALA A 22 3.33 2.00 0.78
N TYR A 23 2.72 3.01 0.18
CA TYR A 23 1.90 2.83 -1.01
C TYR A 23 2.71 3.15 -2.25
N PHE A 24 2.93 2.14 -3.07
CA PHE A 24 3.65 2.20 -4.33
C PHE A 24 2.69 2.00 -5.51
N ILE A 25 3.21 1.93 -6.71
CA ILE A 25 2.47 1.65 -7.94
C ILE A 25 2.83 0.23 -8.37
N LEU A 26 1.85 -0.62 -8.56
CA LEU A 26 2.01 -1.93 -9.18
C LEU A 26 1.57 -1.82 -10.64
N GLY A 27 2.47 -2.19 -11.55
CA GLY A 27 2.19 -2.31 -12.97
C GLY A 27 1.19 -3.42 -13.29
N GLY A 28 0.85 -3.57 -14.56
CA GLY A 28 -0.06 -4.62 -15.04
C GLY A 28 -0.83 -4.17 -16.27
N GLU A 29 -1.83 -4.98 -16.64
CA GLU A 29 -2.76 -4.69 -17.73
C GLU A 29 -3.70 -3.51 -17.38
N PRO A 30 -4.33 -2.85 -18.36
CA PRO A 30 -5.33 -1.82 -18.12
C PRO A 30 -6.39 -2.28 -17.10
N GLY A 31 -6.73 -1.41 -16.14
CA GLY A 31 -7.64 -1.72 -15.03
C GLY A 31 -6.96 -2.39 -13.84
N SER A 32 -5.79 -3.01 -14.01
CA SER A 32 -5.01 -3.58 -12.91
C SER A 32 -3.84 -2.69 -12.46
N VAL A 33 -3.46 -1.66 -13.20
CA VAL A 33 -2.43 -0.69 -12.79
C VAL A 33 -2.96 0.23 -11.68
N GLY A 34 -2.13 0.56 -10.71
CA GLY A 34 -2.47 1.53 -9.67
C GLY A 34 -1.80 1.27 -8.34
N LEU A 35 -2.20 2.02 -7.32
CA LEU A 35 -1.60 1.92 -6.00
C LEU A 35 -1.67 0.49 -5.43
N VAL A 36 -0.64 0.14 -4.69
CA VAL A 36 -0.52 -1.09 -3.91
C VAL A 36 0.06 -0.79 -2.53
N PRO A 37 -0.59 -1.22 -1.43
CA PRO A 37 0.03 -1.18 -0.11
C PRO A 37 1.13 -2.23 -0.03
N VAL A 38 2.34 -1.84 0.36
CA VAL A 38 3.47 -2.75 0.58
C VAL A 38 3.85 -2.69 2.05
N LEU A 39 3.97 -3.87 2.67
CA LEU A 39 4.34 -3.98 4.08
C LEU A 39 5.78 -3.51 4.29
N ARG A 40 6.00 -2.73 5.34
CA ARG A 40 7.33 -2.33 5.82
C ARG A 40 7.45 -2.60 7.32
N VAL A 41 8.53 -3.23 7.70
CA VAL A 41 8.92 -3.39 9.10
C VAL A 41 9.93 -2.31 9.43
N VAL A 42 9.61 -1.46 10.38
CA VAL A 42 10.45 -0.30 10.77
C VAL A 42 10.72 -0.34 12.27
N PRO A 43 11.79 0.29 12.77
CA PRO A 43 12.00 0.44 14.21
C PRO A 43 10.78 1.10 14.87
N TYR A 44 10.41 0.61 16.05
CA TYR A 44 9.29 1.18 16.81
C TYR A 44 9.55 2.65 17.16
N THR A 45 8.55 3.50 16.92
CA THR A 45 8.59 4.93 17.24
C THR A 45 7.18 5.47 17.47
N ALA A 46 7.06 6.45 18.36
CA ALA A 46 5.82 7.21 18.53
C ALA A 46 5.49 8.07 17.29
N ALA A 47 6.48 8.40 16.45
CA ALA A 47 6.31 9.15 15.20
C ALA A 47 5.99 8.21 14.02
N ALA A 48 4.98 7.34 14.16
CA ALA A 48 4.62 6.31 13.18
C ALA A 48 4.37 6.85 11.76
N ALA A 49 3.76 8.04 11.65
CA ALA A 49 3.51 8.70 10.36
C ALA A 49 4.82 9.10 9.66
N ALA A 50 5.78 9.63 10.39
CA ALA A 50 7.10 9.97 9.84
C ALA A 50 7.88 8.70 9.44
N ALA A 51 7.79 7.62 10.23
CA ALA A 51 8.39 6.34 9.88
C ALA A 51 7.78 5.72 8.61
N ALA A 52 6.46 5.83 8.42
CA ALA A 52 5.78 5.39 7.21
C ALA A 52 6.19 6.23 5.99
N MET A 53 6.32 7.55 6.14
CA MET A 53 6.83 8.43 5.08
C MET A 53 8.29 8.13 4.74
N ALA A 54 9.15 7.91 5.72
CA ALA A 54 10.53 7.52 5.46
C ALA A 54 10.61 6.19 4.68
N ALA A 55 9.75 5.21 5.03
CA ALA A 55 9.65 3.95 4.30
C ALA A 55 9.12 4.12 2.87
N LEU A 56 8.20 5.07 2.63
CA LEU A 56 7.73 5.43 1.29
C LEU A 56 8.86 6.07 0.46
N LEU A 57 9.56 7.06 1.04
CA LEU A 57 10.64 7.78 0.36
C LEU A 57 11.88 6.91 0.07
N ALA A 58 12.07 5.83 0.83
CA ALA A 58 13.11 4.84 0.54
C ALA A 58 12.83 4.04 -0.76
N GLY A 59 11.62 4.14 -1.30
CA GLY A 59 11.22 3.47 -2.54
C GLY A 59 10.96 1.97 -2.39
N PRO A 60 10.60 1.30 -3.50
CA PRO A 60 10.50 -0.15 -3.56
C PRO A 60 11.89 -0.79 -3.52
N THR A 61 11.98 -2.00 -2.98
CA THR A 61 13.23 -2.78 -2.99
C THR A 61 13.55 -3.27 -4.41
N ALA A 62 14.81 -3.65 -4.66
CA ALA A 62 15.22 -4.18 -5.96
C ALA A 62 14.41 -5.43 -6.39
N THR A 63 14.04 -6.31 -5.44
CA THR A 63 13.17 -7.46 -5.72
C THR A 63 11.75 -7.04 -6.10
N GLU A 64 11.21 -6.02 -5.45
CA GLU A 64 9.87 -5.50 -5.76
C GLU A 64 9.84 -4.83 -7.13
N SER A 65 10.87 -4.04 -7.47
CA SER A 65 10.96 -3.36 -8.78
C SER A 65 11.22 -4.33 -9.94
N GLY A 66 12.07 -5.37 -9.72
CA GLY A 66 12.41 -6.33 -10.77
C GLY A 66 11.33 -7.37 -11.00
N ASP A 67 11.03 -8.17 -9.97
CA ASP A 67 10.15 -9.35 -10.14
C ASP A 67 8.66 -9.00 -10.16
N ARG A 68 8.27 -7.82 -9.65
CA ARG A 68 6.87 -7.49 -9.38
C ARG A 68 6.41 -6.18 -10.00
N GLU A 69 7.27 -5.49 -10.74
CA GLU A 69 6.94 -4.22 -11.41
C GLU A 69 6.37 -3.16 -10.44
N ILE A 70 6.81 -3.19 -9.17
CA ILE A 70 6.43 -2.17 -8.20
C ILE A 70 7.36 -0.98 -8.37
N THR A 71 6.76 0.19 -8.63
CA THR A 71 7.46 1.43 -8.91
C THR A 71 6.99 2.58 -8.01
N THR A 72 7.67 3.71 -8.07
CA THR A 72 7.27 4.95 -7.41
C THR A 72 7.26 6.11 -8.39
N ALA A 73 6.34 7.05 -8.19
CA ALA A 73 6.33 8.33 -8.91
C ALA A 73 7.08 9.43 -8.14
N ILE A 74 7.49 9.16 -6.90
CA ILE A 74 8.23 10.12 -6.08
C ILE A 74 9.66 10.22 -6.62
N PRO A 75 10.16 11.43 -6.91
CA PRO A 75 11.51 11.62 -7.42
C PRO A 75 12.59 11.19 -6.42
N ASP A 76 13.66 10.61 -6.95
CA ASP A 76 14.84 10.31 -6.14
C ASP A 76 15.37 11.59 -5.47
N GLY A 77 15.87 11.44 -4.26
CA GLY A 77 16.40 12.56 -3.47
C GLY A 77 15.34 13.37 -2.72
N THR A 78 14.03 13.08 -2.89
CA THR A 78 12.99 13.68 -2.05
C THR A 78 13.23 13.36 -0.58
N ARG A 79 13.26 14.40 0.27
CA ARG A 79 13.47 14.27 1.72
C ARG A 79 12.20 14.65 2.47
N LEU A 80 11.95 13.94 3.58
CA LEU A 80 10.96 14.33 4.57
C LEU A 80 11.56 15.40 5.49
N LEU A 81 10.97 16.59 5.54
CA LEU A 81 11.37 17.67 6.42
C LEU A 81 10.52 17.68 7.70
N GLY A 82 9.26 17.27 7.60
CA GLY A 82 8.40 17.15 8.77
C GLY A 82 7.07 16.47 8.51
N VAL A 83 6.47 15.92 9.58
CA VAL A 83 5.06 15.48 9.60
C VAL A 83 4.44 15.92 10.92
N SER A 84 3.33 16.63 10.86
CA SER A 84 2.51 16.95 12.02
C SER A 84 1.06 16.52 11.79
N ILE A 85 0.35 16.16 12.87
CA ILE A 85 -1.05 15.75 12.78
C ILE A 85 -1.86 16.58 13.76
N LYS A 86 -2.87 17.29 13.25
CA LYS A 86 -3.78 18.12 14.07
C LYS A 86 -5.21 17.99 13.56
N ALA A 87 -6.13 17.66 14.44
CA ALA A 87 -7.57 17.58 14.13
C ALA A 87 -7.91 16.70 12.89
N GLY A 88 -7.19 15.60 12.69
CA GLY A 88 -7.43 14.70 11.57
C GLY A 88 -6.72 15.08 10.26
N VAL A 89 -6.00 16.19 10.24
CA VAL A 89 -5.20 16.63 9.09
C VAL A 89 -3.74 16.38 9.36
N ALA A 90 -3.07 15.66 8.47
CA ALA A 90 -1.62 15.54 8.46
C ALA A 90 -1.04 16.65 7.58
N THR A 91 -0.13 17.44 8.11
CA THR A 91 0.70 18.35 7.31
C THR A 91 2.04 17.63 7.07
N VAL A 92 2.40 17.42 5.81
CA VAL A 92 3.66 16.81 5.40
C VAL A 92 4.52 17.85 4.70
N ASP A 93 5.72 18.06 5.23
CA ASP A 93 6.73 18.96 4.65
C ASP A 93 7.80 18.14 3.94
N LEU A 94 7.99 18.42 2.67
CA LEU A 94 8.90 17.72 1.76
C LEU A 94 9.88 18.71 1.12
N SER A 95 11.02 18.19 0.70
CA SER A 95 12.01 19.01 -0.04
C SER A 95 11.54 19.27 -1.48
N THR A 96 12.17 20.26 -2.13
CA THR A 96 11.79 20.75 -3.48
C THR A 96 11.82 19.68 -4.56
N GLU A 97 12.60 18.61 -4.38
CA GLU A 97 12.64 17.48 -5.31
C GLU A 97 11.27 16.84 -5.50
N PHE A 98 10.40 16.88 -4.47
CA PHE A 98 9.05 16.34 -4.56
C PHE A 98 8.21 16.97 -5.66
N ASP A 99 8.36 18.26 -5.92
CA ASP A 99 7.62 19.00 -6.97
C ASP A 99 8.37 19.02 -8.33
N SER A 100 9.50 18.35 -8.44
CA SER A 100 10.30 18.32 -9.66
C SER A 100 9.70 17.42 -10.75
N GLY A 101 10.06 17.68 -11.99
CA GLY A 101 9.63 16.91 -13.15
C GLY A 101 8.28 17.38 -13.72
N SER A 102 7.79 16.66 -14.73
CA SER A 102 6.58 16.98 -15.48
C SER A 102 5.68 15.75 -15.66
N GLY A 103 4.42 15.98 -16.00
CA GLY A 103 3.43 14.97 -16.29
C GLY A 103 2.36 14.85 -15.21
N THR A 104 1.14 15.28 -15.54
CA THR A 104 -0.03 15.28 -14.66
C THR A 104 -0.27 13.92 -14.02
N GLY A 105 -0.20 12.82 -14.79
CA GLY A 105 -0.43 11.47 -14.28
C GLY A 105 0.62 11.05 -13.23
N SER A 106 1.90 11.37 -13.47
CA SER A 106 2.97 11.08 -12.51
C SER A 106 2.77 11.86 -11.21
N MET A 107 2.41 13.15 -11.29
CA MET A 107 2.15 13.98 -10.10
C MET A 107 0.93 13.48 -9.32
N GLN A 108 -0.14 13.08 -9.99
CA GLN A 108 -1.31 12.49 -9.32
C GLN A 108 -0.96 11.21 -8.55
N TYR A 109 -0.17 10.31 -9.14
CA TYR A 109 0.32 9.14 -8.41
C TYR A 109 1.22 9.51 -7.23
N ARG A 110 2.08 10.52 -7.39
CA ARG A 110 2.98 11.01 -6.33
C ARG A 110 2.20 11.50 -5.11
N LEU A 111 1.21 12.36 -5.34
CA LEU A 111 0.33 12.86 -4.29
C LEU A 111 -0.47 11.71 -3.64
N ALA A 112 -1.02 10.81 -4.44
CA ALA A 112 -1.77 9.65 -3.98
C ALA A 112 -0.91 8.73 -3.08
N GLN A 113 0.34 8.46 -3.45
CA GLN A 113 1.27 7.65 -2.63
C GLN A 113 1.42 8.23 -1.22
N VAL A 114 1.60 9.55 -1.09
CA VAL A 114 1.71 10.24 0.21
C VAL A 114 0.39 10.18 0.97
N VAL A 115 -0.73 10.52 0.32
CA VAL A 115 -2.06 10.54 0.95
C VAL A 115 -2.43 9.15 1.47
N TYR A 116 -2.26 8.10 0.67
CA TYR A 116 -2.57 6.73 1.09
C TYR A 116 -1.64 6.23 2.20
N THR A 117 -0.36 6.64 2.17
CA THR A 117 0.60 6.28 3.22
C THR A 117 0.26 6.94 4.54
N LEU A 118 -0.13 8.22 4.56
CA LEU A 118 -0.47 8.93 5.79
C LEU A 118 -1.86 8.56 6.32
N THR A 119 -2.84 8.38 5.45
CA THR A 119 -4.22 8.03 5.85
C THR A 119 -4.42 6.56 6.23
N GLN A 120 -3.36 5.76 6.30
CA GLN A 120 -3.43 4.42 6.93
C GLN A 120 -3.67 4.50 8.44
N PHE A 121 -3.30 5.60 9.07
CA PHE A 121 -3.50 5.86 10.49
C PHE A 121 -4.89 6.43 10.74
N SER A 122 -5.63 5.86 11.69
CA SER A 122 -7.02 6.27 11.98
C SER A 122 -7.15 7.74 12.41
N ALA A 123 -6.08 8.30 12.96
CA ALA A 123 -5.98 9.70 13.36
C ALA A 123 -5.86 10.67 12.16
N VAL A 124 -5.60 10.17 10.93
CA VAL A 124 -5.42 11.01 9.73
C VAL A 124 -6.56 10.77 8.75
N LYS A 125 -7.25 11.83 8.36
CA LYS A 125 -8.35 11.81 7.39
C LYS A 125 -7.96 12.47 6.07
N SER A 126 -7.13 13.51 6.14
CA SER A 126 -6.66 14.26 4.98
C SER A 126 -5.23 14.75 5.18
N VAL A 127 -4.64 15.25 4.11
CA VAL A 127 -3.24 15.67 4.03
C VAL A 127 -3.17 17.08 3.45
N VAL A 128 -2.33 17.92 4.04
CA VAL A 128 -1.87 19.21 3.50
C VAL A 128 -0.39 19.05 3.18
N PHE A 129 0.02 19.58 2.04
CA PHE A 129 1.40 19.52 1.59
C PHE A 129 2.12 20.84 1.84
N GLU A 130 3.37 20.72 2.30
CA GLU A 130 4.32 21.81 2.37
C GLU A 130 5.58 21.42 1.59
N ILE A 131 6.19 22.42 0.96
CA ILE A 131 7.50 22.30 0.34
C ILE A 131 8.42 23.35 0.99
N GLU A 132 9.52 22.88 1.62
CA GLU A 132 10.46 23.72 2.35
C GLU A 132 9.73 24.64 3.37
N GLY A 133 8.76 24.09 4.11
CA GLY A 133 7.99 24.81 5.13
C GLY A 133 6.92 25.76 4.58
N GLN A 134 6.65 25.77 3.27
CA GLN A 134 5.61 26.62 2.66
C GLN A 134 4.46 25.75 2.17
N THR A 135 3.25 26.08 2.58
CA THR A 135 2.03 25.40 2.10
C THR A 135 1.92 25.56 0.59
N VAL A 136 1.80 24.44 -0.12
CA VAL A 136 1.69 24.41 -1.59
C VAL A 136 0.32 23.86 -1.97
N THR A 137 -0.36 24.59 -2.84
CA THR A 137 -1.68 24.22 -3.39
C THR A 137 -1.66 23.97 -4.88
N THR A 138 -0.52 24.21 -5.55
CA THR A 138 -0.36 23.97 -6.99
C THR A 138 0.93 23.22 -7.21
N PHE A 139 0.85 22.05 -7.85
CA PHE A 139 1.94 21.12 -8.08
C PHE A 139 2.24 20.90 -9.54
N GLY A 140 3.55 20.75 -9.83
CA GLY A 140 4.06 20.44 -11.14
C GLY A 140 3.95 21.58 -12.14
N SER A 141 4.63 21.46 -13.27
CA SER A 141 4.55 22.40 -14.39
C SER A 141 3.15 22.47 -15.03
N ASP A 142 2.37 21.40 -14.88
CA ASP A 142 1.01 21.27 -15.42
C ASP A 142 -0.05 21.92 -14.52
N GLY A 143 0.34 22.43 -13.36
CA GLY A 143 -0.51 23.23 -12.48
C GLY A 143 -1.65 22.44 -11.81
N ILE A 144 -1.37 21.25 -11.24
CA ILE A 144 -2.38 20.52 -10.46
C ILE A 144 -2.75 21.31 -9.22
N VAL A 145 -4.00 21.77 -9.12
CA VAL A 145 -4.49 22.57 -8.01
C VAL A 145 -5.17 21.70 -6.96
N LEU A 146 -4.74 21.85 -5.70
CA LEU A 146 -5.41 21.29 -4.53
C LEU A 146 -6.25 22.34 -3.86
N SER A 147 -7.57 22.17 -3.82
CA SER A 147 -8.52 23.13 -3.26
C SER A 147 -8.53 23.18 -1.72
N GLY A 148 -7.72 22.36 -1.06
CA GLY A 148 -7.63 22.23 0.39
C GLY A 148 -6.96 20.93 0.81
N PRO A 149 -7.15 20.48 2.07
CA PRO A 149 -6.69 19.18 2.51
C PRO A 149 -7.30 18.04 1.68
N VAL A 150 -6.46 17.15 1.12
CA VAL A 150 -6.90 16.06 0.25
C VAL A 150 -6.92 14.72 0.98
N GLY A 151 -7.87 13.86 0.63
CA GLY A 151 -8.06 12.53 1.20
C GLY A 151 -7.99 11.43 0.15
N ARG A 152 -8.26 10.19 0.57
CA ARG A 152 -8.22 9.02 -0.34
C ARG A 152 -9.17 9.12 -1.53
N ALA A 153 -10.35 9.73 -1.32
CA ALA A 153 -11.36 9.85 -2.37
C ALA A 153 -10.91 10.73 -3.55
N ASP A 154 -10.04 11.70 -3.29
CA ASP A 154 -9.51 12.60 -4.32
C ASP A 154 -8.56 11.89 -5.30
N TYR A 155 -8.16 10.65 -4.99
CA TYR A 155 -7.20 9.85 -5.76
C TYR A 155 -7.74 8.47 -6.14
N TYR A 156 -9.05 8.31 -6.29
CA TYR A 156 -9.63 7.04 -6.72
C TYR A 156 -9.19 6.62 -8.12
N ASP A 157 -8.89 7.58 -8.99
CA ASP A 157 -8.38 7.32 -10.34
C ASP A 157 -6.95 6.74 -10.37
N GLN A 158 -6.23 6.80 -9.26
CA GLN A 158 -4.91 6.19 -9.08
C GLN A 158 -4.98 4.77 -8.49
N LEU A 159 -6.19 4.27 -8.26
CA LEU A 159 -6.40 2.89 -7.82
C LEU A 159 -6.69 1.97 -9.01
N PRO A 160 -6.31 0.69 -8.92
CA PRO A 160 -6.82 -0.31 -9.85
C PRO A 160 -8.33 -0.50 -9.67
N SER A 161 -8.98 -1.10 -10.68
CA SER A 161 -10.42 -1.42 -10.60
C SER A 161 -10.76 -2.24 -9.35
N ILE A 162 -9.88 -3.17 -8.95
CA ILE A 162 -9.99 -3.89 -7.68
C ILE A 162 -8.78 -3.54 -6.81
N PHE A 163 -8.99 -2.70 -5.81
CA PHE A 163 -7.96 -2.28 -4.87
C PHE A 163 -8.07 -3.05 -3.56
N VAL A 164 -7.10 -3.91 -3.27
CA VAL A 164 -6.97 -4.60 -1.98
C VAL A 164 -6.06 -3.77 -1.07
N ASP A 165 -6.64 -3.19 -0.01
CA ASP A 165 -5.91 -2.43 1.01
C ASP A 165 -5.37 -3.36 2.13
N ARG A 166 -6.02 -4.50 2.33
CA ARG A 166 -5.60 -5.55 3.28
C ARG A 166 -5.89 -6.95 2.72
N PRO A 167 -4.91 -7.87 2.79
CA PRO A 167 -3.56 -7.69 3.29
C PRO A 167 -2.72 -6.80 2.36
N ALA A 168 -1.67 -6.17 2.91
CA ALA A 168 -0.66 -5.50 2.10
C ALA A 168 0.20 -6.54 1.37
N PHE A 169 0.83 -6.17 0.26
CA PHE A 169 1.84 -6.97 -0.41
C PHE A 169 2.97 -7.30 0.58
N GLY A 170 3.35 -8.56 0.68
CA GLY A 170 4.34 -9.05 1.63
C GLY A 170 3.83 -9.32 3.05
N ALA A 171 2.56 -9.05 3.34
CA ALA A 171 1.97 -9.29 4.66
C ALA A 171 1.58 -10.76 4.90
N ALA A 172 1.47 -11.11 6.18
CA ALA A 172 0.83 -12.37 6.56
C ALA A 172 -0.70 -12.25 6.43
N LEU A 173 -1.31 -13.26 5.83
CA LEU A 173 -2.75 -13.46 5.84
C LEU A 173 -3.08 -14.44 6.97
N GLY A 174 -3.91 -14.00 7.92
CA GLY A 174 -4.43 -14.86 8.98
C GLY A 174 -5.27 -16.02 8.42
N ASN A 175 -5.60 -17.01 9.25
CA ASN A 175 -6.46 -18.12 8.84
C ASN A 175 -7.59 -18.31 9.86
N PRO A 176 -8.84 -17.93 9.50
CA PRO A 176 -9.27 -17.43 8.19
C PRO A 176 -8.71 -16.05 7.84
N GLY A 177 -8.52 -15.82 6.53
CA GLY A 177 -7.92 -14.58 6.02
C GLY A 177 -8.93 -13.45 5.85
N ARG A 178 -8.63 -12.24 6.35
CA ARG A 178 -9.43 -11.05 6.08
C ARG A 178 -8.89 -10.30 4.86
N VAL A 179 -9.75 -10.05 3.89
CA VAL A 179 -9.44 -9.31 2.66
C VAL A 179 -10.39 -8.11 2.56
N ALA A 180 -9.82 -6.91 2.50
CA ALA A 180 -10.60 -5.68 2.51
C ALA A 180 -10.02 -4.63 1.56
N GLY A 181 -10.90 -3.80 1.00
CA GLY A 181 -10.53 -2.77 0.05
C GLY A 181 -11.73 -2.09 -0.59
N ASN A 182 -11.57 -1.65 -1.82
CA ASN A 182 -12.64 -1.06 -2.62
C ASN A 182 -12.51 -1.43 -4.10
N THR A 183 -13.60 -1.31 -4.85
CA THR A 183 -13.67 -1.67 -6.25
C THR A 183 -14.75 -0.88 -6.98
N ASP A 184 -14.60 -0.73 -8.30
CA ASP A 184 -15.58 -0.11 -9.20
C ASP A 184 -15.98 -1.03 -10.38
N VAL A 185 -15.77 -2.34 -10.23
CA VAL A 185 -16.12 -3.33 -11.26
C VAL A 185 -17.62 -3.43 -11.52
N PHE A 186 -17.96 -3.94 -12.69
CA PHE A 186 -19.35 -4.13 -13.12
C PHE A 186 -20.16 -4.96 -12.11
N GLU A 187 -21.38 -4.52 -11.81
CA GLU A 187 -22.29 -5.13 -10.83
C GLU A 187 -21.70 -5.29 -9.42
N ALA A 188 -20.62 -4.61 -9.08
CA ALA A 188 -19.92 -4.73 -7.80
C ALA A 188 -19.46 -6.16 -7.47
N THR A 189 -19.34 -7.04 -8.46
CA THR A 189 -19.02 -8.46 -8.24
C THR A 189 -17.67 -8.82 -8.82
N PHE A 190 -16.81 -9.43 -8.01
CA PHE A 190 -15.48 -9.88 -8.37
C PHE A 190 -15.15 -11.17 -7.59
N ARG A 191 -13.94 -11.69 -7.77
CA ARG A 191 -13.50 -12.93 -7.11
C ARG A 191 -12.22 -12.68 -6.32
N VAL A 192 -12.08 -13.43 -5.25
CA VAL A 192 -10.84 -13.51 -4.45
C VAL A 192 -10.42 -14.97 -4.41
N ALA A 193 -9.22 -15.24 -4.91
CA ALA A 193 -8.59 -16.55 -4.84
C ALA A 193 -7.31 -16.49 -3.98
N ILE A 194 -7.06 -17.56 -3.23
CA ILE A 194 -5.81 -17.80 -2.53
C ILE A 194 -5.10 -18.98 -3.21
N LEU A 195 -3.86 -18.76 -3.60
CA LEU A 195 -3.03 -19.76 -4.26
C LEU A 195 -1.82 -20.09 -3.36
N ASP A 196 -1.40 -21.34 -3.36
CA ASP A 196 -0.19 -21.78 -2.67
C ASP A 196 1.10 -21.38 -3.43
N ALA A 197 2.26 -21.78 -2.89
CA ALA A 197 3.56 -21.49 -3.48
C ALA A 197 3.77 -22.12 -4.88
N ALA A 198 3.02 -23.17 -5.22
CA ALA A 198 3.04 -23.83 -6.52
C ALA A 198 2.02 -23.24 -7.51
N GLY A 199 1.25 -22.23 -7.09
CA GLY A 199 0.20 -21.64 -7.90
C GLY A 199 -1.11 -22.43 -7.93
N LYS A 200 -1.26 -23.46 -7.07
CA LYS A 200 -2.50 -24.20 -6.94
C LYS A 200 -3.53 -23.37 -6.17
N ILE A 201 -4.73 -23.27 -6.71
CA ILE A 201 -5.85 -22.60 -6.06
C ILE A 201 -6.27 -23.41 -4.82
N LEU A 202 -6.17 -22.80 -3.66
CA LEU A 202 -6.64 -23.34 -2.38
C LEU A 202 -8.13 -23.02 -2.18
N ILE A 203 -8.52 -21.82 -2.55
CA ILE A 203 -9.91 -21.37 -2.55
C ILE A 203 -10.10 -20.25 -3.58
N ASP A 204 -11.32 -20.12 -4.11
CA ASP A 204 -11.74 -19.07 -5.02
C ASP A 204 -13.21 -18.77 -4.78
N VAL A 205 -13.51 -17.57 -4.30
CA VAL A 205 -14.86 -17.18 -3.85
C VAL A 205 -15.34 -15.90 -4.53
N PRO A 206 -16.63 -15.81 -4.85
CA PRO A 206 -17.22 -14.55 -5.27
C PRO A 206 -17.31 -13.57 -4.10
N VAL A 207 -17.07 -12.30 -4.38
CA VAL A 207 -17.19 -11.20 -3.44
C VAL A 207 -18.08 -10.13 -4.05
N LYS A 208 -18.96 -9.54 -3.21
CA LYS A 208 -19.80 -8.41 -3.60
C LYS A 208 -19.42 -7.19 -2.77
N ALA A 209 -19.08 -6.10 -3.45
CA ALA A 209 -18.85 -4.81 -2.83
C ALA A 209 -20.18 -4.07 -2.59
N THR A 210 -20.11 -3.00 -1.81
CA THR A 210 -21.28 -2.17 -1.48
C THR A 210 -21.81 -1.36 -2.66
N CYS A 211 -21.00 -1.16 -3.69
CA CYS A 211 -21.32 -0.39 -4.89
C CYS A 211 -20.41 -0.85 -6.04
N GLY A 212 -20.83 -0.63 -7.29
CA GLY A 212 -20.07 -0.85 -8.52
C GLY A 212 -20.76 -0.15 -9.68
N THR A 213 -20.17 -0.16 -10.88
CA THR A 213 -20.72 0.49 -12.08
C THR A 213 -21.02 1.99 -11.86
N GLY A 214 -19.97 2.80 -11.91
CA GLY A 214 -20.08 4.26 -11.74
C GLY A 214 -19.93 4.76 -10.30
N CYS A 215 -19.62 3.87 -9.37
CA CYS A 215 -19.25 4.19 -8.00
C CYS A 215 -18.21 3.20 -7.48
N ARG A 216 -17.36 3.63 -6.55
CA ARG A 216 -16.37 2.78 -5.91
C ARG A 216 -16.89 2.26 -4.59
N GLY A 217 -17.29 0.99 -4.56
CA GLY A 217 -17.80 0.30 -3.37
C GLY A 217 -16.71 -0.29 -2.51
N THR A 218 -16.99 -0.49 -1.22
CA THR A 218 -16.08 -1.15 -0.27
C THR A 218 -16.41 -2.63 -0.14
N PHE A 219 -15.40 -3.43 0.21
CA PHE A 219 -15.56 -4.82 0.60
C PHE A 219 -14.67 -5.14 1.80
N ASP A 220 -15.15 -6.09 2.62
CA ASP A 220 -14.44 -6.61 3.78
C ASP A 220 -14.93 -8.04 4.01
N VAL A 221 -14.14 -9.01 3.58
CA VAL A 221 -14.54 -10.41 3.55
C VAL A 221 -13.54 -11.30 4.26
N THR A 222 -14.04 -12.38 4.81
CA THR A 222 -13.24 -13.44 5.43
C THR A 222 -13.18 -14.64 4.49
N VAL A 223 -11.96 -15.04 4.13
CA VAL A 223 -11.70 -16.13 3.20
C VAL A 223 -10.99 -17.27 3.96
N PRO A 224 -11.68 -18.39 4.23
CA PRO A 224 -11.05 -19.55 4.84
C PRO A 224 -10.18 -20.28 3.79
N TYR A 225 -9.00 -20.76 4.18
CA TYR A 225 -8.14 -21.58 3.34
C TYR A 225 -7.44 -22.64 4.20
N THR A 226 -6.82 -23.64 3.59
CA THR A 226 -6.13 -24.69 4.32
C THR A 226 -4.69 -24.84 3.82
N VAL A 227 -3.75 -24.68 4.75
CA VAL A 227 -2.34 -25.04 4.57
C VAL A 227 -1.86 -25.75 5.83
N THR A 228 -0.98 -26.75 5.66
CA THR A 228 -0.47 -27.57 6.77
C THR A 228 0.72 -26.90 7.47
N LYS A 229 1.39 -25.97 6.79
CA LYS A 229 2.52 -25.20 7.31
C LYS A 229 2.52 -23.80 6.70
N GLY A 230 3.12 -22.86 7.40
CA GLY A 230 3.30 -21.49 6.86
C GLY A 230 4.11 -21.53 5.56
N GLN A 231 3.67 -20.79 4.55
CA GLN A 231 4.33 -20.71 3.25
C GLN A 231 3.99 -19.40 2.54
N TRP A 232 4.81 -19.00 1.59
CA TRP A 232 4.44 -17.96 0.67
C TRP A 232 3.33 -18.45 -0.27
N GLY A 233 2.47 -17.54 -0.67
CA GLY A 233 1.40 -17.79 -1.63
C GLY A 233 0.99 -16.49 -2.29
N THR A 234 -0.10 -16.54 -3.04
CA THR A 234 -0.65 -15.40 -3.78
C THR A 234 -2.12 -15.19 -3.40
N LEU A 235 -2.48 -13.97 -3.07
CA LEU A 235 -3.84 -13.51 -3.11
C LEU A 235 -4.07 -12.92 -4.50
N ARG A 236 -5.06 -13.44 -5.22
CA ARG A 236 -5.51 -12.94 -6.52
C ARG A 236 -6.91 -12.37 -6.39
N ALA A 237 -7.08 -11.11 -6.79
CA ALA A 237 -8.39 -10.47 -6.93
C ALA A 237 -8.62 -10.19 -8.42
N TYR A 238 -9.80 -10.51 -8.95
CA TYR A 238 -10.13 -10.37 -10.35
C TYR A 238 -11.64 -10.38 -10.58
N ASP A 239 -12.11 -9.78 -11.65
CA ASP A 239 -13.48 -9.98 -12.14
C ASP A 239 -13.50 -10.83 -13.40
N LEU A 240 -14.70 -11.15 -13.85
CA LEU A 240 -14.91 -11.97 -15.04
C LEU A 240 -15.52 -11.08 -16.13
N SER A 241 -14.87 -11.06 -17.29
CA SER A 241 -15.35 -10.39 -18.47
C SER A 241 -16.77 -10.81 -18.82
N ALA A 242 -17.69 -9.86 -18.93
CA ALA A 242 -19.07 -10.11 -19.35
C ALA A 242 -19.15 -10.65 -20.80
N LYS A 243 -18.07 -10.47 -21.60
CA LYS A 243 -18.04 -10.89 -22.99
C LYS A 243 -17.73 -12.38 -23.15
N ASP A 244 -16.78 -12.91 -22.40
CA ASP A 244 -16.25 -14.26 -22.64
C ASP A 244 -15.93 -15.03 -21.34
N GLY A 245 -16.20 -14.43 -20.16
CA GLY A 245 -16.01 -15.06 -18.86
C GLY A 245 -14.54 -15.21 -18.45
N LYS A 246 -13.60 -14.59 -19.15
CA LYS A 246 -12.19 -14.65 -18.78
C LYS A 246 -11.88 -13.70 -17.62
N PRO A 247 -10.87 -14.02 -16.80
CA PRO A 247 -10.39 -13.09 -15.79
C PRO A 247 -9.89 -11.78 -16.40
N GLU A 248 -10.33 -10.65 -15.84
CA GLU A 248 -9.85 -9.30 -16.15
C GLU A 248 -9.61 -8.52 -14.87
N ASN A 249 -8.96 -7.35 -14.96
CA ASN A 249 -8.56 -6.51 -13.81
C ASN A 249 -7.78 -7.29 -12.73
N VAL A 250 -6.98 -8.26 -13.14
CA VAL A 250 -6.29 -9.19 -12.25
C VAL A 250 -5.25 -8.45 -11.41
N ARG A 251 -5.35 -8.61 -10.10
CA ARG A 251 -4.36 -8.11 -9.12
C ARG A 251 -3.83 -9.26 -8.29
N GLU A 252 -2.51 -9.35 -8.20
CA GLU A 252 -1.83 -10.38 -7.42
C GLU A 252 -0.95 -9.76 -6.34
N TYR A 253 -1.11 -10.29 -5.13
CA TYR A 253 -0.35 -9.88 -3.95
C TYR A 253 0.40 -11.08 -3.41
N ARG A 254 1.72 -10.98 -3.31
CA ARG A 254 2.50 -11.97 -2.56
C ARG A 254 2.16 -11.85 -1.08
N ILE A 255 1.73 -12.94 -0.46
CA ILE A 255 1.31 -12.98 0.93
C ILE A 255 1.91 -14.20 1.63
N TRP A 256 2.09 -14.10 2.95
CA TRP A 256 2.45 -15.25 3.77
C TRP A 256 1.18 -15.94 4.28
N LEU A 257 0.97 -17.19 3.90
CA LEU A 257 -0.16 -17.99 4.34
C LEU A 257 0.14 -18.63 5.69
N ALA A 258 -0.63 -18.29 6.71
CA ALA A 258 -0.54 -18.91 8.04
C ALA A 258 -1.35 -20.22 8.06
N PRO A 259 -0.88 -21.29 8.75
CA PRO A 259 -1.71 -22.47 9.01
C PRO A 259 -2.90 -22.09 9.91
N ALA A 260 -3.94 -22.92 9.92
CA ALA A 260 -5.00 -22.77 10.91
C ALA A 260 -4.42 -22.93 12.31
N GLY A 261 -4.81 -22.04 13.23
CA GLY A 261 -4.41 -22.08 14.64
C GLY A 261 -5.14 -23.17 15.41
#